data_10bdf2f74c169ab6473cfc0655ed688c
#
_entry.id   10bdf2f74c169ab6473cfc0655ed688c
#
_cell.length_a   1.000
_cell.length_b   1.000
_cell.length_c   1.000
_cell.angle_alpha   90.00
_cell.angle_beta   90.00
_cell.angle_gamma   90.00
#
_symmetry.space_group_name_H-M   'P 1'
#
loop_
_entity.id
_entity.type
_entity.pdbx_description
1 polymer ?
#
loop_
_entity_poly.entity_id
_entity_poly.type
_entity_poly.pdbx_seq_one_letter_code
_entity_poly.pdbx_strand_id
1 'polypeptide(L)'
;RGNLSFTTLNLPKLAIESAYEAQEELGLKFDLGINSEKNMTPAYNKTVKKIFMNKLEDYARIAATQLYERYKFQCTAVAKQFPLLMSGMWQGSENLKPNDSVEPVLKHGTLSIGFIGLAECLIALTGKHHGESEKSQELGIEIISRLSELCDEFSDKYDLNYSVLGTPAEGLSGRFTRMDKKEFGIIPGIT
;
A
#
# COMPACT_ATOMS: atom_id res chain seq x y z
N ARG A 1 1.05 -21.05 -1.98
CA ARG A 1 0.05 -20.03 -1.57
C ARG A 1 -0.16 -19.07 -2.74
N GLY A 2 -1.41 -18.80 -3.11
CA GLY A 2 -1.78 -17.81 -4.13
C GLY A 2 -2.23 -16.49 -3.52
N ASN A 3 -2.10 -15.40 -4.29
CA ASN A 3 -2.68 -14.12 -3.90
C ASN A 3 -4.21 -14.19 -4.06
N LEU A 4 -4.93 -14.10 -2.95
CA LEU A 4 -6.38 -14.15 -2.95
C LEU A 4 -7.00 -12.80 -3.32
N SER A 5 -6.44 -11.73 -2.78
CA SER A 5 -6.92 -10.37 -3.00
C SER A 5 -5.84 -9.36 -2.63
N PHE A 6 -5.86 -8.20 -3.29
CA PHE A 6 -4.98 -7.09 -2.92
C PHE A 6 -5.68 -5.74 -3.03
N THR A 7 -5.16 -4.78 -2.28
CA THR A 7 -5.53 -3.36 -2.33
C THR A 7 -4.26 -2.54 -2.40
N THR A 8 -4.20 -1.58 -3.32
CA THR A 8 -2.97 -0.83 -3.63
C THR A 8 -3.03 0.59 -3.08
N LEU A 9 -2.02 0.98 -2.31
CA LEU A 9 -1.82 2.33 -1.80
C LEU A 9 -1.14 3.21 -2.85
N ASN A 10 -1.63 4.44 -3.02
CA ASN A 10 -1.00 5.50 -3.82
C ASN A 10 0.00 6.26 -2.93
N LEU A 11 1.24 5.81 -2.86
CA LEU A 11 2.26 6.46 -2.03
C LEU A 11 2.56 7.91 -2.45
N PRO A 12 2.64 8.27 -3.76
CA PRO A 12 2.79 9.66 -4.18
C PRO A 12 1.74 10.58 -3.59
N LYS A 13 0.46 10.21 -3.67
CA LYS A 13 -0.63 11.01 -3.09
C LYS A 13 -0.43 11.26 -1.60
N LEU A 14 -0.15 10.21 -0.83
CA LEU A 14 0.08 10.34 0.62
C LEU A 14 1.27 11.26 0.92
N ALA A 15 2.33 11.19 0.11
CA ALA A 15 3.50 12.02 0.27
C ALA A 15 3.23 13.49 -0.08
N ILE A 16 2.51 13.77 -1.16
CA ILE A 16 2.13 15.14 -1.55
C ILE A 16 1.28 15.78 -0.44
N GLU A 17 0.24 15.09 0.01
CA GLU A 17 -0.61 15.56 1.10
C GLU A 17 0.20 15.86 2.37
N SER A 18 1.10 14.93 2.75
CA SER A 18 1.95 15.10 3.93
C SER A 18 2.93 16.27 3.77
N ALA A 19 3.43 16.50 2.57
CA ALA A 19 4.32 17.61 2.29
C ALA A 19 3.60 18.97 2.41
N TYR A 20 2.37 19.07 1.91
CA TYR A 20 1.58 20.30 2.06
C TYR A 20 1.18 20.54 3.52
N GLU A 21 0.76 19.52 4.25
CA GLU A 21 0.45 19.64 5.68
C GLU A 21 1.67 20.07 6.50
N ALA A 22 2.86 19.52 6.21
CA ALA A 22 4.08 19.91 6.89
C ALA A 22 4.49 21.37 6.56
N GLN A 23 4.27 21.82 5.32
CA GLN A 23 4.49 23.21 4.94
C GLN A 23 3.55 24.14 5.69
N GLU A 24 2.26 23.79 5.79
CA GLU A 24 1.28 24.57 6.51
C GLU A 24 1.61 24.66 8.02
N GLU A 25 1.91 23.50 8.65
CA GLU A 25 2.28 23.44 10.08
C GLU A 25 3.49 24.30 10.42
N LEU A 26 4.46 24.41 9.50
CA LEU A 26 5.71 25.15 9.69
C LEU A 26 5.69 26.55 9.09
N GLY A 27 4.59 26.98 8.47
CA GLY A 27 4.50 28.27 7.80
C GLY A 27 5.41 28.42 6.59
N LEU A 28 5.74 27.30 5.92
CA LEU A 28 6.62 27.24 4.75
C LEU A 28 5.80 27.28 3.45
N LYS A 29 6.45 27.75 2.37
CA LYS A 29 5.89 27.67 1.02
C LYS A 29 7.01 27.40 0.02
N PHE A 30 6.96 26.25 -0.63
CA PHE A 30 7.82 25.92 -1.75
C PHE A 30 7.15 24.88 -2.66
N ASP A 31 7.57 24.85 -3.93
CA ASP A 31 7.05 23.91 -4.90
C ASP A 31 7.72 22.54 -4.73
N LEU A 32 6.92 21.48 -4.64
CA LEU A 32 7.42 20.11 -4.58
C LEU A 32 8.12 19.72 -5.88
N GLY A 33 9.19 18.94 -5.77
CA GLY A 33 9.92 18.44 -6.93
C GLY A 33 10.83 19.47 -7.61
N ILE A 34 10.77 20.77 -7.21
CA ILE A 34 11.62 21.83 -7.75
C ILE A 34 12.51 22.38 -6.64
N ASN A 35 13.86 22.31 -6.80
CA ASN A 35 14.84 22.87 -5.85
C ASN A 35 14.60 22.46 -4.38
N SER A 36 14.02 21.33 -4.16
CA SER A 36 13.54 20.88 -2.86
C SER A 36 14.66 20.75 -1.81
N GLU A 37 15.88 20.40 -2.20
CA GLU A 37 17.00 20.28 -1.24
C GLU A 37 17.28 21.57 -0.45
N LYS A 38 17.10 22.74 -1.06
CA LYS A 38 17.30 24.03 -0.37
C LYS A 38 16.22 24.33 0.68
N ASN A 39 15.06 23.73 0.51
CA ASN A 39 13.88 23.97 1.33
C ASN A 39 13.68 22.88 2.40
N MET A 40 14.41 21.76 2.30
CA MET A 40 14.29 20.61 3.20
C MET A 40 15.14 20.80 4.46
N THR A 41 14.63 21.62 5.37
CA THR A 41 15.24 21.80 6.69
C THR A 41 15.07 20.55 7.56
N PRO A 42 15.93 20.34 8.59
CA PRO A 42 15.76 19.25 9.54
C PRO A 42 14.37 19.21 10.21
N ALA A 43 13.80 20.38 10.50
CA ALA A 43 12.46 20.51 11.07
C ALA A 43 11.40 20.02 10.08
N TYR A 44 11.45 20.46 8.82
CA TYR A 44 10.56 20.00 7.77
C TYR A 44 10.65 18.48 7.57
N ASN A 45 11.87 17.95 7.39
CA ASN A 45 12.08 16.52 7.17
C ASN A 45 11.50 15.66 8.31
N LYS A 46 11.64 16.11 9.56
CA LYS A 46 11.06 15.43 10.72
C LYS A 46 9.53 15.47 10.72
N THR A 47 8.97 16.64 10.42
CA THR A 47 7.51 16.85 10.41
C THR A 47 6.84 16.09 9.29
N VAL A 48 7.33 16.22 8.03
CA VAL A 48 6.74 15.53 6.88
C VAL A 48 6.82 14.01 7.01
N LYS A 49 7.95 13.48 7.50
CA LYS A 49 8.11 12.06 7.75
C LYS A 49 7.08 11.56 8.79
N LYS A 50 6.91 12.28 9.90
CA LYS A 50 5.94 11.93 10.93
C LYS A 50 4.50 11.88 10.37
N ILE A 51 4.09 12.93 9.64
CA ILE A 51 2.76 13.01 9.04
C ILE A 51 2.56 11.87 8.05
N PHE A 52 3.54 11.63 7.17
CA PHE A 52 3.49 10.58 6.17
C PHE A 52 3.36 9.18 6.80
N MET A 53 4.18 8.86 7.80
CA MET A 53 4.14 7.55 8.47
C MET A 53 2.80 7.31 9.16
N ASN A 54 2.22 8.31 9.80
CA ASN A 54 0.89 8.21 10.40
C ASN A 54 -0.17 7.92 9.32
N LYS A 55 -0.18 8.68 8.22
CA LYS A 55 -1.10 8.43 7.10
C LYS A 55 -0.91 7.03 6.50
N LEU A 56 0.34 6.61 6.30
CA LEU A 56 0.66 5.27 5.78
C LEU A 56 0.04 4.18 6.65
N GLU A 57 0.19 4.28 7.98
CA GLU A 57 -0.41 3.33 8.92
C GLU A 57 -1.93 3.33 8.85
N ASP A 58 -2.56 4.51 8.85
CA ASP A 58 -4.02 4.62 8.79
C ASP A 58 -4.58 4.01 7.50
N TYR A 59 -3.98 4.31 6.35
CA TYR A 59 -4.40 3.73 5.07
C TYR A 59 -4.12 2.22 4.98
N ALA A 60 -3.02 1.75 5.57
CA ALA A 60 -2.74 0.31 5.66
C ALA A 60 -3.81 -0.41 6.52
N ARG A 61 -4.25 0.18 7.64
CA ARG A 61 -5.33 -0.36 8.49
C ARG A 61 -6.67 -0.41 7.75
N ILE A 62 -7.00 0.63 6.98
CA ILE A 62 -8.20 0.67 6.13
C ILE A 62 -8.11 -0.43 5.07
N ALA A 63 -6.98 -0.56 4.38
CA ALA A 63 -6.76 -1.59 3.37
C ALA A 63 -6.87 -3.00 3.95
N ALA A 64 -6.27 -3.25 5.12
CA ALA A 64 -6.36 -4.54 5.81
C ALA A 64 -7.81 -4.90 6.19
N THR A 65 -8.56 -3.93 6.71
CA THR A 65 -9.98 -4.13 7.05
C THR A 65 -10.80 -4.44 5.81
N GLN A 66 -10.60 -3.69 4.72
CA GLN A 66 -11.27 -3.93 3.44
C GLN A 66 -10.97 -5.33 2.89
N LEU A 67 -9.71 -5.77 2.96
CA LEU A 67 -9.30 -7.09 2.51
C LEU A 67 -9.96 -8.19 3.36
N TYR A 68 -10.05 -7.99 4.68
CA TYR A 68 -10.74 -8.91 5.58
C TYR A 68 -12.24 -9.02 5.28
N GLU A 69 -12.93 -7.89 5.05
CA GLU A 69 -14.34 -7.90 4.68
C GLU A 69 -14.57 -8.61 3.33
N ARG A 70 -13.67 -8.40 2.37
CA ARG A 70 -13.70 -9.10 1.09
C ARG A 70 -13.49 -10.59 1.25
N TYR A 71 -12.55 -11.01 2.09
CA TYR A 71 -12.34 -12.41 2.44
C TYR A 71 -13.61 -13.04 3.04
N LYS A 72 -14.22 -12.39 4.03
CA LYS A 72 -15.48 -12.89 4.62
C LYS A 72 -16.57 -13.05 3.56
N PHE A 73 -16.72 -12.08 2.67
CA PHE A 73 -17.67 -12.18 1.56
C PHE A 73 -17.34 -13.38 0.65
N GLN A 74 -16.09 -13.58 0.29
CA GLN A 74 -15.68 -14.71 -0.56
C GLN A 74 -15.96 -16.07 0.14
N CYS A 75 -15.83 -16.15 1.46
CA CYS A 75 -16.14 -17.36 2.22
C CYS A 75 -17.64 -17.73 2.21
N THR A 76 -18.54 -16.84 1.78
CA THR A 76 -19.96 -17.20 1.63
C THR A 76 -20.22 -18.07 0.40
N ALA A 77 -19.28 -18.19 -0.51
CA ALA A 77 -19.39 -19.04 -1.68
C ALA A 77 -19.32 -20.53 -1.31
N VAL A 78 -19.97 -21.39 -2.11
CA VAL A 78 -20.01 -22.83 -1.91
C VAL A 78 -19.17 -23.58 -2.94
N ALA A 79 -18.59 -24.71 -2.53
CA ALA A 79 -17.61 -25.46 -3.31
C ALA A 79 -18.10 -25.86 -4.72
N LYS A 80 -19.38 -26.19 -4.88
CA LYS A 80 -19.98 -26.55 -6.18
C LYS A 80 -19.92 -25.44 -7.24
N GLN A 81 -19.72 -24.18 -6.83
CA GLN A 81 -19.55 -23.05 -7.76
C GLN A 81 -18.14 -23.04 -8.37
N PHE A 82 -17.22 -23.82 -7.83
CA PHE A 82 -15.82 -23.90 -8.25
C PHE A 82 -15.42 -25.37 -8.49
N PRO A 83 -15.71 -25.93 -9.68
CA PRO A 83 -15.47 -27.35 -9.97
C PRO A 83 -14.03 -27.82 -9.71
N LEU A 84 -13.02 -26.92 -9.94
CA LEU A 84 -11.62 -27.23 -9.68
C LEU A 84 -11.31 -27.40 -8.19
N LEU A 85 -12.04 -26.74 -7.28
CA LEU A 85 -11.90 -26.96 -5.84
C LEU A 85 -12.39 -28.33 -5.41
N MET A 86 -13.36 -28.89 -6.13
CA MET A 86 -13.90 -30.23 -5.87
C MET A 86 -12.97 -31.37 -6.32
N SER A 87 -11.86 -31.04 -7.01
CA SER A 87 -10.90 -32.04 -7.48
C SER A 87 -9.99 -32.61 -6.37
N GLY A 88 -10.00 -32.01 -5.18
CA GLY A 88 -9.13 -32.40 -4.06
C GLY A 88 -7.65 -31.97 -4.23
N MET A 89 -7.32 -31.22 -5.28
CA MET A 89 -5.94 -30.79 -5.57
C MET A 89 -5.50 -29.57 -4.76
N TRP A 90 -6.41 -28.85 -4.15
CA TRP A 90 -6.13 -27.66 -3.36
C TRP A 90 -6.06 -27.98 -1.88
N GLN A 91 -5.08 -27.47 -1.18
CA GLN A 91 -4.98 -27.60 0.27
C GLN A 91 -6.28 -27.11 0.93
N GLY A 92 -6.89 -27.96 1.78
CA GLY A 92 -8.16 -27.68 2.42
C GLY A 92 -9.39 -28.11 1.60
N SER A 93 -9.21 -28.64 0.38
CA SER A 93 -10.31 -29.11 -0.47
C SER A 93 -10.59 -30.62 -0.37
N GLU A 94 -9.74 -31.37 0.32
CA GLU A 94 -9.70 -32.83 0.29
C GLU A 94 -11.02 -33.48 0.74
N ASN A 95 -11.76 -32.81 1.65
CA ASN A 95 -13.00 -33.31 2.21
C ASN A 95 -14.20 -32.40 1.92
N LEU A 96 -14.08 -31.40 1.02
CA LEU A 96 -15.16 -30.47 0.71
C LEU A 96 -16.32 -31.20 0.01
N LYS A 97 -17.52 -30.97 0.52
CA LYS A 97 -18.79 -31.37 -0.12
C LYS A 97 -19.33 -30.21 -0.97
N PRO A 98 -20.21 -30.50 -1.95
CA PRO A 98 -20.70 -29.48 -2.88
C PRO A 98 -21.31 -28.21 -2.24
N ASN A 99 -21.93 -28.34 -1.10
CA ASN A 99 -22.59 -27.22 -0.41
C ASN A 99 -21.77 -26.64 0.75
N ASP A 100 -20.55 -27.13 0.98
CA ASP A 100 -19.68 -26.57 2.00
C ASP A 100 -19.10 -25.22 1.55
N SER A 101 -18.79 -24.35 2.52
CA SER A 101 -18.06 -23.11 2.27
C SER A 101 -16.68 -23.41 1.69
N VAL A 102 -16.19 -22.52 0.81
CA VAL A 102 -14.82 -22.56 0.28
C VAL A 102 -13.78 -22.04 1.27
N GLU A 103 -14.18 -21.59 2.44
CA GLU A 103 -13.29 -21.01 3.47
C GLU A 103 -12.05 -21.87 3.78
N PRO A 104 -12.14 -23.21 3.96
CA PRO A 104 -10.95 -24.03 4.24
C PRO A 104 -9.85 -23.92 3.21
N VAL A 105 -10.20 -23.64 1.95
CA VAL A 105 -9.24 -23.38 0.87
C VAL A 105 -8.77 -21.94 0.90
N LEU A 106 -9.68 -20.97 1.03
CA LEU A 106 -9.36 -19.54 0.99
C LEU A 106 -8.47 -19.12 2.14
N LYS A 107 -8.58 -19.76 3.31
CA LYS A 107 -7.73 -19.48 4.47
C LYS A 107 -6.23 -19.64 4.19
N HIS A 108 -5.85 -20.43 3.19
CA HIS A 108 -4.47 -20.61 2.77
C HIS A 108 -3.99 -19.54 1.75
N GLY A 109 -4.88 -18.70 1.27
CA GLY A 109 -4.55 -17.60 0.38
C GLY A 109 -3.88 -16.42 1.09
N THR A 110 -3.32 -15.50 0.32
CA THR A 110 -2.66 -14.30 0.83
C THR A 110 -3.49 -13.06 0.50
N LEU A 111 -3.69 -12.20 1.48
CA LEU A 111 -4.25 -10.86 1.34
C LEU A 111 -3.08 -9.87 1.25
N SER A 112 -2.98 -9.12 0.16
CA SER A 112 -1.81 -8.28 -0.05
C SER A 112 -2.14 -6.80 0.03
N ILE A 113 -1.38 -6.07 0.85
CA ILE A 113 -1.36 -4.61 0.84
C ILE A 113 -0.32 -4.20 -0.21
N GLY A 114 -0.83 -3.78 -1.37
CA GLY A 114 -0.01 -3.32 -2.47
C GLY A 114 0.41 -1.86 -2.30
N PHE A 115 1.49 -1.47 -2.98
CA PHE A 115 1.89 -0.08 -3.12
C PHE A 115 2.43 0.18 -4.52
N ILE A 116 2.37 1.44 -4.95
CA ILE A 116 3.03 1.95 -6.16
C ILE A 116 3.59 3.34 -5.91
N GLY A 117 4.54 3.75 -6.74
CA GLY A 117 5.07 5.12 -6.75
C GLY A 117 6.02 5.43 -5.59
N LEU A 118 6.82 4.45 -5.12
CA LEU A 118 7.79 4.69 -4.05
C LEU A 118 8.84 5.73 -4.45
N ALA A 119 9.31 5.74 -5.71
CA ALA A 119 10.28 6.72 -6.18
C ALA A 119 9.71 8.14 -6.13
N GLU A 120 8.51 8.35 -6.66
CA GLU A 120 7.80 9.61 -6.67
C GLU A 120 7.43 10.07 -5.25
N CYS A 121 7.06 9.14 -4.38
CA CYS A 121 6.84 9.38 -2.96
C CYS A 121 8.11 9.95 -2.30
N LEU A 122 9.25 9.33 -2.52
CA LEU A 122 10.53 9.79 -1.97
C LEU A 122 10.93 11.17 -2.51
N ILE A 123 10.68 11.46 -3.80
CA ILE A 123 10.89 12.80 -4.36
C ILE A 123 10.01 13.82 -3.62
N ALA A 124 8.75 13.51 -3.37
CA ALA A 124 7.85 14.41 -2.64
C ALA A 124 8.31 14.66 -1.19
N LEU A 125 8.87 13.66 -0.53
CA LEU A 125 9.29 13.75 0.87
C LEU A 125 10.69 14.32 1.05
N THR A 126 11.62 14.06 0.11
CA THR A 126 13.06 14.34 0.29
C THR A 126 13.70 15.12 -0.86
N GLY A 127 12.99 15.28 -1.98
CA GLY A 127 13.52 15.89 -3.21
C GLY A 127 14.30 14.94 -4.12
N LYS A 128 14.56 13.71 -3.70
CA LYS A 128 15.31 12.69 -4.45
C LYS A 128 14.69 11.31 -4.31
N HIS A 129 14.77 10.52 -5.37
CA HIS A 129 14.36 9.11 -5.27
C HIS A 129 15.51 8.23 -4.70
N HIS A 130 15.21 6.99 -4.43
CA HIS A 130 16.13 6.03 -3.80
C HIS A 130 17.42 5.73 -4.62
N GLY A 131 17.41 5.96 -5.92
CA GLY A 131 18.60 5.79 -6.77
C GLY A 131 19.54 7.01 -6.79
N GLU A 132 19.14 8.15 -6.20
CA GLU A 132 19.90 9.41 -6.22
C GLU A 132 20.50 9.77 -4.86
N SER A 133 20.01 9.16 -3.77
CA SER A 133 20.41 9.48 -2.40
C SER A 133 20.30 8.30 -1.47
N GLU A 134 21.38 8.04 -0.74
CA GLU A 134 21.42 7.01 0.31
C GLU A 134 20.34 7.25 1.39
N LYS A 135 20.16 8.50 1.82
CA LYS A 135 19.10 8.88 2.76
C LYS A 135 17.70 8.59 2.24
N SER A 136 17.47 8.80 0.95
CA SER A 136 16.17 8.48 0.33
C SER A 136 15.99 6.97 0.22
N GLN A 137 17.06 6.22 -0.04
CA GLN A 137 17.03 4.76 -0.03
C GLN A 137 16.70 4.22 1.37
N GLU A 138 17.36 4.73 2.40
CA GLU A 138 17.09 4.36 3.80
C GLU A 138 15.63 4.64 4.18
N LEU A 139 15.09 5.81 3.82
CA LEU A 139 13.67 6.12 4.05
C LEU A 139 12.75 5.19 3.26
N GLY A 140 13.10 4.84 2.03
CA GLY A 140 12.34 3.87 1.23
C GLY A 140 12.28 2.49 1.89
N ILE A 141 13.41 2.02 2.42
CA ILE A 141 13.49 0.76 3.18
C ILE A 141 12.62 0.86 4.45
N GLU A 142 12.70 1.97 5.18
CA GLU A 142 11.90 2.20 6.39
C GLU A 142 10.39 2.15 6.10
N ILE A 143 9.93 2.80 5.03
CA ILE A 143 8.52 2.79 4.59
C ILE A 143 8.04 1.36 4.32
N ILE A 144 8.81 0.60 3.54
CA ILE A 144 8.43 -0.77 3.19
C ILE A 144 8.53 -1.72 4.38
N SER A 145 9.55 -1.56 5.24
CA SER A 145 9.67 -2.32 6.48
C SER A 145 8.47 -2.09 7.39
N ARG A 146 8.03 -0.82 7.55
CA ARG A 146 6.86 -0.52 8.35
C ARG A 146 5.57 -1.14 7.81
N LEU A 147 5.39 -1.13 6.48
CA LEU A 147 4.26 -1.85 5.86
C LEU A 147 4.33 -3.36 6.12
N SER A 148 5.54 -3.96 6.10
CA SER A 148 5.74 -5.37 6.40
C SER A 148 5.36 -5.70 7.85
N GLU A 149 5.84 -4.90 8.81
CA GLU A 149 5.49 -5.04 10.23
C GLU A 149 3.97 -4.96 10.45
N LEU A 150 3.30 -4.00 9.78
CA LEU A 150 1.84 -3.89 9.84
C LEU A 150 1.13 -5.13 9.26
N CYS A 151 1.68 -5.72 8.18
CA CYS A 151 1.13 -6.96 7.64
C CYS A 151 1.26 -8.13 8.62
N ASP A 152 2.36 -8.20 9.38
CA ASP A 152 2.53 -9.19 10.45
C ASP A 152 1.51 -8.96 11.57
N GLU A 153 1.33 -7.70 12.03
CA GLU A 153 0.29 -7.31 13.00
C GLU A 153 -1.13 -7.72 12.51
N PHE A 154 -1.42 -7.51 11.22
CA PHE A 154 -2.73 -7.89 10.65
C PHE A 154 -2.88 -9.40 10.52
N SER A 155 -1.81 -10.12 10.22
CA SER A 155 -1.81 -11.59 10.16
C SER A 155 -2.18 -12.18 11.52
N ASP A 156 -1.57 -11.68 12.58
CA ASP A 156 -1.88 -12.09 13.95
C ASP A 156 -3.31 -11.71 14.36
N LYS A 157 -3.73 -10.48 14.03
CA LYS A 157 -5.05 -9.96 14.40
C LYS A 157 -6.20 -10.73 13.76
N TYR A 158 -6.07 -11.11 12.48
CA TYR A 158 -7.15 -11.72 11.70
C TYR A 158 -7.01 -13.25 11.53
N ASP A 159 -5.91 -13.85 12.01
CA ASP A 159 -5.55 -15.26 11.78
C ASP A 159 -5.57 -15.64 10.28
N LEU A 160 -5.01 -14.74 9.44
CA LEU A 160 -4.92 -14.85 7.98
C LEU A 160 -3.51 -14.48 7.51
N ASN A 161 -3.21 -14.74 6.23
CA ASN A 161 -1.90 -14.38 5.68
C ASN A 161 -1.97 -12.99 5.03
N TYR A 162 -1.37 -11.99 5.65
CA TYR A 162 -1.15 -10.68 5.04
C TYR A 162 0.28 -10.57 4.51
N SER A 163 0.48 -9.79 3.46
CA SER A 163 1.82 -9.51 2.90
C SER A 163 1.87 -8.17 2.18
N VAL A 164 3.06 -7.61 2.07
CA VAL A 164 3.32 -6.45 1.22
C VAL A 164 3.50 -6.89 -0.22
N LEU A 165 3.01 -6.09 -1.18
CA LEU A 165 3.13 -6.34 -2.61
C LEU A 165 3.55 -5.07 -3.35
N GLY A 166 4.70 -5.09 -4.03
CA GLY A 166 4.96 -4.13 -5.11
C GLY A 166 3.99 -4.40 -6.25
N THR A 167 2.94 -3.59 -6.37
CA THR A 167 1.84 -3.90 -7.28
C THR A 167 2.30 -3.79 -8.74
N PRO A 168 2.14 -4.83 -9.58
CA PRO A 168 2.33 -4.73 -11.03
C PRO A 168 1.19 -3.88 -11.62
N ALA A 169 1.38 -2.57 -11.65
CA ALA A 169 0.30 -1.60 -11.78
C ALA A 169 0.20 -1.00 -13.20
N GLU A 170 0.14 -1.81 -14.25
CA GLU A 170 0.12 -1.36 -15.65
C GLU A 170 -0.89 -0.23 -15.94
N GLY A 171 -2.17 -0.44 -15.66
CA GLY A 171 -3.21 0.58 -15.85
C GLY A 171 -3.44 1.48 -14.63
N LEU A 172 -3.16 0.99 -13.43
CA LEU A 172 -3.43 1.69 -12.18
C LEU A 172 -2.47 2.86 -11.95
N SER A 173 -1.19 2.71 -12.31
CA SER A 173 -0.19 3.79 -12.21
C SER A 173 -0.63 5.02 -13.02
N GLY A 174 -1.00 4.84 -14.28
CA GLY A 174 -1.50 5.94 -15.11
C GLY A 174 -2.82 6.54 -14.61
N ARG A 175 -3.67 5.75 -13.95
CA ARG A 175 -4.90 6.25 -13.33
C ARG A 175 -4.59 7.12 -12.12
N PHE A 176 -3.72 6.68 -11.22
CA PHE A 176 -3.34 7.45 -10.04
C PHE A 176 -2.64 8.75 -10.43
N THR A 177 -1.67 8.71 -11.34
CA THR A 177 -1.00 9.91 -11.87
C THR A 177 -1.99 10.93 -12.43
N ARG A 178 -3.00 10.49 -13.21
CA ARG A 178 -4.04 11.41 -13.71
C ARG A 178 -4.90 12.02 -12.61
N MET A 179 -5.22 11.22 -11.58
CA MET A 179 -6.00 11.71 -10.43
C MET A 179 -5.20 12.73 -9.62
N ASP A 180 -3.95 12.42 -9.31
CA ASP A 180 -3.05 13.27 -8.54
C ASP A 180 -2.76 14.57 -9.30
N LYS A 181 -2.53 14.49 -10.62
CA LYS A 181 -2.34 15.67 -11.47
C LYS A 181 -3.60 16.56 -11.53
N LYS A 182 -4.79 15.97 -11.51
CA LYS A 182 -6.04 16.73 -11.47
C LYS A 182 -6.23 17.46 -10.13
N GLU A 183 -5.81 16.84 -9.04
CA GLU A 183 -5.99 17.35 -7.68
C GLU A 183 -4.91 18.36 -7.30
N PHE A 184 -3.66 18.06 -7.59
CA PHE A 184 -2.49 18.82 -7.14
C PHE A 184 -1.76 19.61 -8.25
N GLY A 185 -2.17 19.44 -9.52
CA GLY A 185 -1.46 20.02 -10.66
C GLY A 185 -0.26 19.20 -11.09
N ILE A 186 0.59 19.83 -11.93
CA ILE A 186 1.84 19.22 -12.39
C ILE A 186 2.92 19.47 -11.33
N ILE A 187 3.42 18.39 -10.74
CA ILE A 187 4.55 18.41 -9.82
C ILE A 187 5.70 17.64 -10.48
N PRO A 188 6.81 18.33 -10.88
CA PRO A 188 7.91 17.70 -11.60
C PRO A 188 8.47 16.46 -10.87
N GLY A 189 8.59 15.35 -11.60
CA GLY A 189 9.10 14.09 -11.07
C GLY A 189 8.12 13.31 -10.19
N ILE A 190 6.86 13.77 -10.01
CA ILE A 190 5.86 13.13 -9.16
C ILE A 190 4.55 12.86 -9.91
N THR A 191 3.93 13.89 -10.57
CA THR A 191 2.63 13.74 -11.28
C THR A 191 2.73 13.92 -12.79
#